data_8fa5218f9360b8aa54b7a9efde1f2b54
#
_entry.id   8fa5218f9360b8aa54b7a9efde1f2b54
#
_cell.length_a   1.000
_cell.length_b   1.000
_cell.length_c   1.000
_cell.angle_alpha   90.00
_cell.angle_beta   90.00
_cell.angle_gamma   90.00
#
_symmetry.space_group_name_H-M   'P 1'
#
loop_
_entity.id
_entity.type
_entity.pdbx_description
1 polymer ?
#
loop_
_entity_poly.entity_id
_entity_poly.type
_entity_poly.pdbx_seq_one_letter_code
_entity_poly.pdbx_strand_id
1 'polypeptide(L)'
;YKTYALPLPFFIYRGKIFRANREGVKSIFWETERLESGVSLSGNPPVDGDNDARDGMPELGAIAEFGPSLRWSLLDPKHPNPLFAVAAVRTAFSVDRHDLHTAHEGYRGELKLIYRNMSWFQRWGAIVGVQASVEFADRDFHRYFYEVGPQDARPGRPAYSPDGGYSGFSLSANATKKLNRRLTLGAYYRWDNQAGTAYEDSPLVKTENNHIVGLALIWNIYRSAKTS
;
A
#
# COMPACT_ATOMS: atom_id res chain seq x y z
N TYR A 1 11.15 14.66 10.69
CA TYR A 1 11.45 13.84 9.48
C TYR A 1 12.23 12.62 9.92
N LYS A 2 11.69 11.40 9.63
CA LYS A 2 12.43 10.15 9.86
C LYS A 2 12.95 9.65 8.51
N THR A 3 14.23 9.29 8.43
CA THR A 3 14.85 8.73 7.22
C THR A 3 15.13 7.26 7.45
N TYR A 4 14.66 6.40 6.55
CA TYR A 4 14.86 4.96 6.59
C TYR A 4 15.65 4.51 5.36
N ALA A 5 16.69 3.71 5.57
CA ALA A 5 17.36 2.97 4.50
C ALA A 5 16.95 1.49 4.61
N LEU A 6 16.13 1.01 3.71
CA LEU A 6 15.61 -0.36 3.71
C LEU A 6 16.17 -1.14 2.52
N PRO A 7 17.09 -2.10 2.74
CA PRO A 7 17.46 -3.07 1.72
C PRO A 7 16.31 -4.06 1.53
N LEU A 8 15.39 -3.80 0.60
CA LEU A 8 14.28 -4.70 0.30
C LEU A 8 14.65 -5.64 -0.84
N PRO A 9 14.65 -6.97 -0.63
CA PRO A 9 14.75 -7.91 -1.71
C PRO A 9 13.48 -7.78 -2.58
N PHE A 10 13.67 -7.52 -3.85
CA PHE A 10 12.59 -7.39 -4.80
C PHE A 10 12.70 -8.47 -5.86
N PHE A 11 11.63 -9.25 -6.04
CA PHE A 11 11.55 -10.22 -7.12
C PHE A 11 10.31 -9.97 -7.99
N ILE A 12 10.45 -10.22 -9.28
CA ILE A 12 9.33 -10.21 -10.22
C ILE A 12 9.09 -11.65 -10.64
N TYR A 13 7.91 -12.16 -10.31
CA TYR A 13 7.43 -13.44 -10.79
C TYR A 13 6.21 -13.25 -11.71
N ARG A 14 6.21 -13.89 -12.86
CA ARG A 14 5.13 -13.81 -13.85
C ARG A 14 4.65 -15.21 -14.20
N GLY A 15 4.00 -15.87 -13.25
CA GLY A 15 3.28 -17.13 -13.48
C GLY A 15 1.89 -16.90 -14.06
N LYS A 16 1.25 -17.97 -14.52
CA LYS A 16 -0.13 -17.91 -15.02
C LYS A 16 -1.13 -17.60 -13.90
N ILE A 17 -0.90 -18.15 -12.71
CA ILE A 17 -1.79 -18.03 -11.54
C ILE A 17 -1.26 -17.01 -10.53
N PHE A 18 0.06 -16.88 -10.41
CA PHE A 18 0.72 -16.03 -9.41
C PHE A 18 1.59 -14.98 -10.09
N ARG A 19 1.38 -13.73 -9.76
CA ARG A 19 2.20 -12.60 -10.27
C ARG A 19 2.66 -11.75 -9.10
N ALA A 20 3.96 -11.56 -8.98
CA ALA A 20 4.56 -10.59 -8.09
C ALA A 20 5.20 -9.48 -8.92
N ASN A 21 4.81 -8.26 -8.66
CA ASN A 21 5.31 -7.10 -9.38
C ASN A 21 5.41 -5.87 -8.46
N ARG A 22 5.72 -4.71 -9.01
CA ARG A 22 5.84 -3.44 -8.27
C ARG A 22 4.54 -2.97 -7.61
N GLU A 23 3.39 -3.53 -7.97
CA GLU A 23 2.08 -3.21 -7.42
C GLU A 23 1.69 -4.13 -6.26
N GLY A 24 2.50 -5.13 -5.98
CA GLY A 24 2.30 -6.13 -4.95
C GLY A 24 2.29 -7.55 -5.47
N VAL A 25 1.88 -8.46 -4.62
CA VAL A 25 1.71 -9.87 -4.91
C VAL A 25 0.23 -10.13 -5.13
N LYS A 26 -0.11 -10.81 -6.22
CA LYS A 26 -1.49 -11.19 -6.54
C LYS A 26 -1.56 -12.57 -7.14
N SER A 27 -2.64 -13.27 -6.86
CA SER A 27 -3.03 -14.48 -7.56
C SER A 27 -4.14 -14.13 -8.54
N ILE A 28 -4.07 -14.67 -9.76
CA ILE A 28 -5.07 -14.42 -10.81
C ILE A 28 -5.93 -15.66 -10.95
N PHE A 29 -7.25 -15.49 -10.79
CA PHE A 29 -8.21 -16.57 -10.94
C PHE A 29 -8.89 -16.54 -12.30
N TRP A 30 -9.14 -15.35 -12.81
CA TRP A 30 -9.82 -15.17 -14.08
C TRP A 30 -9.33 -13.88 -14.75
N GLU A 31 -9.10 -13.94 -16.06
CA GLU A 31 -8.57 -12.84 -16.86
C GLU A 31 -9.25 -12.82 -18.24
N THR A 32 -9.71 -11.66 -18.64
CA THR A 32 -10.12 -11.33 -20.01
C THR A 32 -9.19 -10.24 -20.56
N GLU A 33 -9.46 -9.78 -21.78
CA GLU A 33 -8.69 -8.66 -22.34
C GLU A 33 -8.71 -7.40 -21.48
N ARG A 34 -9.83 -7.12 -20.78
CA ARG A 34 -10.02 -5.88 -20.00
C ARG A 34 -10.14 -6.08 -18.50
N LEU A 35 -10.49 -7.26 -18.06
CA LEU A 35 -10.82 -7.52 -16.66
C LEU A 35 -9.94 -8.66 -16.11
N GLU A 36 -9.38 -8.43 -14.94
CA GLU A 36 -8.57 -9.40 -14.20
C GLU A 36 -9.11 -9.49 -12.78
N SER A 37 -9.48 -10.70 -12.33
CA SER A 37 -9.87 -10.95 -10.95
C SER A 37 -8.86 -11.86 -10.26
N GLY A 38 -8.67 -11.64 -8.96
CA GLY A 38 -7.71 -12.40 -8.19
C GLY A 38 -7.73 -12.10 -6.71
N VAL A 39 -6.72 -12.57 -6.00
CA VAL A 39 -6.44 -12.17 -4.61
C VAL A 39 -5.29 -11.17 -4.61
N SER A 40 -5.51 -10.05 -3.95
CA SER A 40 -4.47 -9.10 -3.61
C SER A 40 -3.95 -9.36 -2.20
N LEU A 41 -2.66 -9.13 -2.02
CA LEU A 41 -1.98 -9.13 -0.73
C LEU A 41 -1.48 -7.72 -0.45
N SER A 42 -1.60 -7.28 0.78
CA SER A 42 -1.07 -5.99 1.28
C SER A 42 -0.58 -6.19 2.70
N GLY A 43 -0.05 -5.15 3.31
CA GLY A 43 0.32 -5.18 4.72
C GLY A 43 1.11 -3.95 5.11
N ASN A 44 1.17 -3.74 6.41
CA ASN A 44 1.94 -2.67 7.01
C ASN A 44 3.01 -3.25 7.94
N PRO A 45 4.22 -2.69 7.94
CA PRO A 45 5.22 -3.08 8.93
C PRO A 45 4.72 -2.71 10.33
N PRO A 46 5.27 -3.34 11.36
CA PRO A 46 4.93 -2.99 12.73
C PRO A 46 5.26 -1.52 13.02
N VAL A 47 4.51 -0.94 13.94
CA VAL A 47 4.79 0.42 14.45
C VAL A 47 5.60 0.29 15.72
N ASP A 48 6.87 0.65 15.65
CA ASP A 48 7.78 0.64 16.78
C ASP A 48 7.41 1.71 17.83
N GLY A 49 7.86 1.53 19.08
CA GLY A 49 7.58 2.40 20.22
C GLY A 49 8.07 3.86 20.10
N ASP A 50 8.80 4.21 19.05
CA ASP A 50 9.26 5.58 18.74
C ASP A 50 8.15 6.52 18.24
N ASN A 51 6.88 6.14 18.36
CA ASN A 51 5.75 6.99 18.00
C ASN A 51 5.27 7.77 19.21
N ASP A 52 5.66 9.05 19.32
CA ASP A 52 5.31 9.95 20.42
C ASP A 52 3.80 10.01 20.71
N ALA A 53 2.94 9.84 19.69
CA ALA A 53 1.51 9.83 19.85
C ALA A 53 1.03 8.60 20.66
N ARG A 54 1.75 7.47 20.55
CA ARG A 54 1.43 6.20 21.21
C ARG A 54 2.32 5.90 22.44
N ASP A 55 3.11 6.86 22.88
CA ASP A 55 3.99 6.68 24.04
C ASP A 55 3.27 6.08 25.25
N GLY A 56 3.79 4.96 25.80
CA GLY A 56 3.20 4.20 26.88
C GLY A 56 2.01 3.29 26.49
N MET A 57 1.62 3.22 25.21
CA MET A 57 0.65 2.24 24.69
C MET A 57 1.39 0.99 24.16
N PRO A 58 0.70 -0.15 24.07
CA PRO A 58 1.27 -1.34 23.43
C PRO A 58 1.74 -1.06 22.00
N GLU A 59 2.83 -1.70 21.60
CA GLU A 59 3.31 -1.68 20.22
C GLU A 59 2.30 -2.36 19.29
N LEU A 60 2.23 -1.90 18.05
CA LEU A 60 1.41 -2.55 17.04
C LEU A 60 2.24 -3.56 16.25
N GLY A 61 1.77 -4.80 16.19
CA GLY A 61 2.32 -5.84 15.35
C GLY A 61 2.26 -5.50 13.84
N ALA A 62 2.91 -6.30 13.02
CA ALA A 62 2.74 -6.20 11.58
C ALA A 62 1.30 -6.55 11.18
N ILE A 63 0.76 -5.86 10.17
CA ILE A 63 -0.52 -6.23 9.58
C ILE A 63 -0.27 -6.94 8.25
N ALA A 64 -0.90 -8.10 8.08
CA ALA A 64 -1.03 -8.81 6.82
C ALA A 64 -2.48 -8.75 6.34
N GLU A 65 -2.69 -8.31 5.11
CA GLU A 65 -4.01 -8.18 4.51
C GLU A 65 -4.09 -9.04 3.26
N PHE A 66 -5.21 -9.74 3.06
CA PHE A 66 -5.49 -10.45 1.81
C PHE A 66 -6.99 -10.49 1.51
N GLY A 67 -7.32 -10.60 0.23
CA GLY A 67 -8.71 -10.70 -0.17
C GLY A 67 -8.92 -10.48 -1.67
N PRO A 68 -10.16 -10.59 -2.15
CA PRO A 68 -10.49 -10.45 -3.56
C PRO A 68 -10.15 -9.07 -4.11
N SER A 69 -9.73 -9.06 -5.35
CA SER A 69 -9.48 -7.84 -6.11
C SER A 69 -9.93 -7.98 -7.56
N LEU A 70 -10.37 -6.85 -8.10
CA LEU A 70 -10.78 -6.70 -9.48
C LEU A 70 -10.01 -5.55 -10.11
N ARG A 71 -9.40 -5.78 -11.28
CA ARG A 71 -8.70 -4.78 -12.05
C ARG A 71 -9.33 -4.66 -13.42
N TRP A 72 -9.69 -3.46 -13.80
CA TRP A 72 -10.30 -3.14 -15.07
C TRP A 72 -9.43 -2.20 -15.89
N SER A 73 -9.13 -2.58 -17.15
CA SER A 73 -8.49 -1.70 -18.13
C SER A 73 -9.53 -0.76 -18.71
N LEU A 74 -9.44 0.53 -18.34
CA LEU A 74 -10.37 1.56 -18.78
C LEU A 74 -10.14 2.00 -20.23
N LEU A 75 -8.90 1.91 -20.70
CA LEU A 75 -8.50 2.14 -22.08
C LEU A 75 -8.36 0.81 -22.83
N ASP A 76 -8.17 0.91 -24.16
CA ASP A 76 -7.84 -0.27 -24.97
C ASP A 76 -6.62 -0.99 -24.38
N PRO A 77 -6.65 -2.33 -24.23
CA PRO A 77 -5.52 -3.09 -23.66
C PRO A 77 -4.19 -2.89 -24.41
N LYS A 78 -4.25 -2.50 -25.68
CA LYS A 78 -3.08 -2.19 -26.52
C LYS A 78 -2.63 -0.72 -26.44
N HIS A 79 -3.37 0.11 -25.69
CA HIS A 79 -3.00 1.51 -25.54
C HIS A 79 -1.61 1.65 -24.92
N PRO A 80 -0.71 2.49 -25.49
CA PRO A 80 0.67 2.62 -25.01
C PRO A 80 0.77 3.16 -23.57
N ASN A 81 -0.25 3.90 -23.13
CA ASN A 81 -0.33 4.47 -21.79
C ASN A 81 -1.58 3.90 -21.08
N PRO A 82 -1.48 2.76 -20.39
CA PRO A 82 -2.62 2.11 -19.77
C PRO A 82 -3.17 2.91 -18.59
N LEU A 83 -4.50 2.86 -18.45
CA LEU A 83 -5.27 3.36 -17.31
C LEU A 83 -6.11 2.22 -16.73
N PHE A 84 -5.97 1.98 -15.43
CA PHE A 84 -6.67 0.91 -14.72
C PHE A 84 -7.49 1.46 -13.58
N ALA A 85 -8.69 0.91 -13.38
CA ALA A 85 -9.40 0.96 -12.12
C ALA A 85 -9.16 -0.35 -11.36
N VAL A 86 -8.97 -0.27 -10.05
CA VAL A 86 -8.80 -1.43 -9.17
C VAL A 86 -9.75 -1.28 -8.00
N ALA A 87 -10.49 -2.35 -7.68
CA ALA A 87 -11.25 -2.48 -6.45
C ALA A 87 -10.72 -3.68 -5.68
N ALA A 88 -10.55 -3.54 -4.38
CA ALA A 88 -10.13 -4.64 -3.51
C ALA A 88 -10.84 -4.57 -2.17
N VAL A 89 -11.17 -5.73 -1.62
CA VAL A 89 -11.62 -5.87 -0.22
C VAL A 89 -10.71 -6.91 0.41
N ARG A 90 -10.14 -6.59 1.56
CA ARG A 90 -9.17 -7.43 2.27
C ARG A 90 -9.57 -7.61 3.71
N THR A 91 -9.33 -8.79 4.23
CA THR A 91 -9.34 -9.06 5.67
C THR A 91 -7.94 -8.79 6.21
N ALA A 92 -7.85 -8.24 7.40
CA ALA A 92 -6.61 -7.84 8.05
C ALA A 92 -6.33 -8.71 9.27
N PHE A 93 -5.08 -9.12 9.42
CA PHE A 93 -4.59 -9.86 10.58
C PHE A 93 -3.33 -9.20 11.12
N SER A 94 -3.31 -8.95 12.42
CA SER A 94 -2.09 -8.57 13.12
C SER A 94 -1.23 -9.81 13.40
N VAL A 95 0.08 -9.61 13.39
CA VAL A 95 1.07 -10.63 13.75
C VAL A 95 1.99 -10.03 14.81
N ASP A 96 1.91 -10.57 16.02
CA ASP A 96 2.84 -10.18 17.09
C ASP A 96 4.25 -10.71 16.80
N ARG A 97 5.26 -9.91 17.14
CA ARG A 97 6.67 -10.26 16.89
C ARG A 97 7.21 -11.29 17.91
N HIS A 98 6.63 -11.35 19.09
CA HIS A 98 7.22 -12.11 20.21
C HIS A 98 6.71 -13.54 20.26
N ASP A 99 5.43 -13.76 20.01
CA ASP A 99 4.79 -15.08 20.15
C ASP A 99 4.12 -15.58 18.86
N LEU A 100 4.22 -14.80 17.75
CA LEU A 100 3.55 -15.07 16.46
C LEU A 100 2.04 -15.21 16.60
N HIS A 101 1.48 -14.67 17.68
CA HIS A 101 0.04 -14.65 17.85
C HIS A 101 -0.60 -13.80 16.74
N THR A 102 -1.67 -14.32 16.13
CA THR A 102 -2.41 -13.64 15.08
C THR A 102 -3.81 -13.31 15.57
N ALA A 103 -4.25 -12.08 15.35
CA ALA A 103 -5.62 -11.65 15.62
C ALA A 103 -6.24 -11.06 14.36
N HIS A 104 -7.55 -11.25 14.23
CA HIS A 104 -8.31 -10.64 13.13
C HIS A 104 -8.61 -9.19 13.50
N GLU A 105 -8.22 -8.25 12.63
CA GLU A 105 -8.31 -6.82 12.89
C GLU A 105 -9.32 -6.12 11.96
N GLY A 106 -10.23 -6.88 11.36
CA GLY A 106 -11.31 -6.33 10.55
C GLY A 106 -11.07 -6.39 9.05
N TYR A 107 -11.77 -5.51 8.32
CA TYR A 107 -11.81 -5.47 6.86
C TYR A 107 -11.48 -4.08 6.32
N ARG A 108 -10.80 -4.07 5.17
CA ARG A 108 -10.45 -2.84 4.46
C ARG A 108 -10.82 -2.95 2.99
N GLY A 109 -11.47 -1.90 2.48
CA GLY A 109 -11.78 -1.70 1.06
C GLY A 109 -10.91 -0.63 0.43
N GLU A 110 -10.56 -0.81 -0.84
CA GLU A 110 -9.76 0.14 -1.61
C GLU A 110 -10.32 0.28 -3.02
N LEU A 111 -10.48 1.53 -3.47
CA LEU A 111 -10.72 1.88 -4.86
C LEU A 111 -9.55 2.70 -5.37
N LYS A 112 -8.98 2.32 -6.51
CA LYS A 112 -7.75 2.89 -7.04
C LYS A 112 -7.82 3.16 -8.54
N LEU A 113 -7.30 4.29 -8.97
CA LEU A 113 -7.01 4.60 -10.36
C LEU A 113 -5.50 4.62 -10.57
N ILE A 114 -5.01 3.93 -11.60
CA ILE A 114 -3.59 3.82 -11.92
C ILE A 114 -3.38 4.18 -13.38
N TYR A 115 -2.66 5.28 -13.61
CA TYR A 115 -2.20 5.68 -14.94
C TYR A 115 -0.71 5.47 -15.08
N ARG A 116 -0.27 4.94 -16.24
CA ARG A 116 1.14 4.78 -16.57
C ARG A 116 1.45 5.43 -17.89
N ASN A 117 2.39 6.36 -17.86
CA ASN A 117 2.94 6.93 -19.08
C ASN A 117 4.19 6.16 -19.50
N MET A 118 4.07 5.38 -20.55
CA MET A 118 5.15 4.56 -21.10
C MET A 118 5.72 5.13 -22.41
N SER A 119 5.03 6.11 -23.03
CA SER A 119 5.38 6.63 -24.36
C SER A 119 6.15 7.95 -24.32
N TRP A 120 5.72 8.93 -23.52
CA TRP A 120 6.29 10.29 -23.53
C TRP A 120 7.77 10.34 -23.13
N PHE A 121 8.13 9.48 -22.17
CA PHE A 121 9.51 9.42 -21.64
C PHE A 121 10.30 8.24 -22.18
N GLN A 122 9.76 7.50 -23.16
CA GLN A 122 10.40 6.31 -23.72
C GLN A 122 11.79 6.59 -24.29
N ARG A 123 11.97 7.73 -24.98
CA ARG A 123 13.28 8.15 -25.52
C ARG A 123 14.35 8.32 -24.45
N TRP A 124 13.94 8.57 -23.20
CA TRP A 124 14.85 8.69 -22.05
C TRP A 124 14.96 7.41 -21.23
N GLY A 125 14.29 6.33 -21.68
CA GLY A 125 14.22 5.06 -20.96
C GLY A 125 13.48 5.15 -19.63
N ALA A 126 12.60 6.15 -19.49
CA ALA A 126 11.84 6.40 -18.27
C ALA A 126 10.37 6.01 -18.42
N ILE A 127 9.77 5.56 -17.33
CA ILE A 127 8.33 5.28 -17.17
C ILE A 127 7.86 6.07 -15.97
N VAL A 128 6.74 6.79 -16.13
CA VAL A 128 6.10 7.55 -15.05
C VAL A 128 4.74 6.94 -14.76
N GLY A 129 4.40 6.78 -13.50
CA GLY A 129 3.09 6.33 -13.04
C GLY A 129 2.49 7.33 -12.05
N VAL A 130 1.18 7.49 -12.12
CA VAL A 130 0.39 8.25 -11.14
C VAL A 130 -0.74 7.35 -10.67
N GLN A 131 -1.05 7.42 -9.38
CA GLN A 131 -2.10 6.63 -8.76
C GLN A 131 -2.85 7.48 -7.76
N ALA A 132 -4.18 7.39 -7.79
CA ALA A 132 -5.07 7.93 -6.78
C ALA A 132 -5.83 6.79 -6.14
N SER A 133 -6.02 6.80 -4.82
CA SER A 133 -6.82 5.80 -4.11
C SER A 133 -7.68 6.42 -3.02
N VAL A 134 -8.83 5.78 -2.80
CA VAL A 134 -9.75 6.05 -1.69
C VAL A 134 -9.88 4.75 -0.91
N GLU A 135 -9.84 4.86 0.42
CA GLU A 135 -9.86 3.73 1.33
C GLU A 135 -11.02 3.81 2.30
N PHE A 136 -11.54 2.65 2.66
CA PHE A 136 -12.59 2.47 3.66
C PHE A 136 -12.22 1.28 4.54
N ALA A 137 -12.57 1.32 5.82
CA ALA A 137 -12.39 0.18 6.69
C ALA A 137 -13.53 0.09 7.71
N ASP A 138 -13.68 -1.08 8.29
CA ASP A 138 -14.62 -1.25 9.39
C ASP A 138 -14.08 -0.67 10.72
N ARG A 139 -14.92 -0.71 11.74
CA ARG A 139 -14.57 -0.22 13.06
C ARG A 139 -13.38 -0.98 13.66
N ASP A 140 -13.32 -2.30 13.50
CA ASP A 140 -12.27 -3.11 14.12
C ASP A 140 -10.90 -2.78 13.57
N PHE A 141 -10.79 -2.58 12.24
CA PHE A 141 -9.57 -2.12 11.61
C PHE A 141 -9.13 -0.73 12.11
N HIS A 142 -10.07 0.21 12.23
CA HIS A 142 -9.76 1.54 12.76
C HIS A 142 -9.39 1.50 14.24
N ARG A 143 -10.03 0.66 15.05
CA ARG A 143 -9.70 0.49 16.46
C ARG A 143 -8.27 0.02 16.67
N TYR A 144 -7.81 -0.92 15.87
CA TYR A 144 -6.44 -1.41 15.96
C TYR A 144 -5.41 -0.27 15.90
N PHE A 145 -5.61 0.71 15.02
CA PHE A 145 -4.66 1.80 14.82
C PHE A 145 -4.92 3.04 15.65
N TYR A 146 -6.20 3.38 15.90
CA TYR A 146 -6.61 4.71 16.35
C TYR A 146 -7.38 4.74 17.66
N GLU A 147 -7.68 3.59 18.27
CA GLU A 147 -8.33 3.53 19.58
C GLU A 147 -7.38 3.97 20.70
N VAL A 148 -7.92 4.71 21.68
CA VAL A 148 -7.27 4.97 22.95
C VAL A 148 -8.16 4.42 24.05
N GLY A 149 -7.77 3.28 24.62
CA GLY A 149 -8.49 2.67 25.72
C GLY A 149 -8.49 3.56 26.97
N PRO A 150 -9.45 3.37 27.90
CA PRO A 150 -9.47 4.12 29.15
C PRO A 150 -8.17 4.01 29.96
N GLN A 151 -7.49 2.85 29.90
CA GLN A 151 -6.22 2.61 30.58
C GLN A 151 -5.06 3.39 29.99
N ASP A 152 -5.17 3.77 28.72
CA ASP A 152 -4.15 4.51 27.96
C ASP A 152 -4.42 6.00 27.92
N ALA A 153 -5.57 6.43 28.47
CA ALA A 153 -5.97 7.83 28.51
C ALA A 153 -5.08 8.64 29.47
N ARG A 154 -4.66 9.83 29.02
CA ARG A 154 -3.85 10.75 29.81
C ARG A 154 -4.13 12.21 29.39
N PRO A 155 -3.67 13.23 30.16
CA PRO A 155 -3.78 14.62 29.73
C PRO A 155 -3.20 14.81 28.31
N GLY A 156 -4.03 15.37 27.40
CA GLY A 156 -3.68 15.55 25.99
C GLY A 156 -3.89 14.30 25.10
N ARG A 157 -4.28 13.18 25.65
CA ARG A 157 -4.68 11.97 24.92
C ARG A 157 -5.89 11.31 25.60
N PRO A 158 -7.12 11.84 25.42
CA PRO A 158 -8.34 11.27 26.00
C PRO A 158 -8.66 9.89 25.41
N ALA A 159 -9.48 9.11 26.13
CA ALA A 159 -10.03 7.88 25.59
C ALA A 159 -10.83 8.18 24.32
N TYR A 160 -10.69 7.34 23.31
CA TYR A 160 -11.31 7.50 22.00
C TYR A 160 -11.58 6.15 21.36
N SER A 161 -12.74 6.00 20.74
CA SER A 161 -13.11 4.81 19.97
C SER A 161 -13.58 5.25 18.58
N PRO A 162 -12.87 4.90 17.50
CA PRO A 162 -13.24 5.26 16.15
C PRO A 162 -14.45 4.47 15.65
N ASP A 163 -15.14 5.02 14.67
CA ASP A 163 -16.15 4.30 13.87
C ASP A 163 -15.52 3.67 12.62
N GLY A 164 -16.30 2.81 11.92
CA GLY A 164 -15.98 2.36 10.59
C GLY A 164 -16.40 3.38 9.55
N GLY A 165 -15.77 3.35 8.36
CA GLY A 165 -16.12 4.25 7.27
C GLY A 165 -14.93 4.66 6.41
N TYR A 166 -14.94 5.90 5.94
CA TYR A 166 -13.88 6.49 5.12
C TYR A 166 -12.54 6.52 5.88
N SER A 167 -11.49 6.00 5.23
CA SER A 167 -10.15 5.84 5.82
C SER A 167 -9.10 6.74 5.21
N GLY A 168 -9.45 7.56 4.22
CA GLY A 168 -8.55 8.52 3.62
C GLY A 168 -8.41 8.41 2.12
N PHE A 169 -7.72 9.41 1.58
CA PHE A 169 -7.36 9.51 0.17
C PHE A 169 -5.85 9.54 0.03
N SER A 170 -5.32 8.91 -1.01
CA SER A 170 -3.91 9.06 -1.35
C SER A 170 -3.69 9.37 -2.82
N LEU A 171 -2.65 10.18 -3.08
CA LEU A 171 -2.13 10.45 -4.41
C LEU A 171 -0.65 10.11 -4.43
N SER A 172 -0.24 9.28 -5.37
CA SER A 172 1.18 8.94 -5.53
C SER A 172 1.65 9.07 -6.97
N ALA A 173 2.91 9.44 -7.10
CA ALA A 173 3.62 9.48 -8.37
C ALA A 173 4.91 8.69 -8.25
N ASN A 174 5.25 7.96 -9.30
CA ASN A 174 6.53 7.25 -9.38
C ASN A 174 7.15 7.45 -10.75
N ALA A 175 8.46 7.49 -10.78
CA ALA A 175 9.24 7.51 -12.01
C ALA A 175 10.34 6.45 -11.91
N THR A 176 10.57 5.71 -13.00
CA THR A 176 11.68 4.78 -13.07
C THR A 176 12.45 5.00 -14.35
N LYS A 177 13.78 5.03 -14.26
CA LYS A 177 14.69 5.19 -15.40
C LYS A 177 15.72 4.05 -15.43
N LYS A 178 15.75 3.34 -16.53
CA LYS A 178 16.83 2.36 -16.77
C LYS A 178 18.13 3.10 -17.06
N LEU A 179 19.12 2.91 -16.20
CA LEU A 179 20.47 3.45 -16.41
C LEU A 179 21.29 2.53 -17.32
N ASN A 180 21.15 1.22 -17.11
CA ASN A 180 21.75 0.19 -17.97
C ASN A 180 20.98 -1.13 -17.86
N ARG A 181 21.55 -2.23 -18.38
CA ARG A 181 20.90 -3.56 -18.36
C ARG A 181 20.65 -4.12 -16.95
N ARG A 182 21.42 -3.67 -15.95
CA ARG A 182 21.35 -4.18 -14.57
C ARG A 182 20.79 -3.17 -13.57
N LEU A 183 20.92 -1.86 -13.83
CA LEU A 183 20.55 -0.81 -12.90
C LEU A 183 19.33 -0.01 -13.39
N THR A 184 18.41 0.21 -12.49
CA THR A 184 17.25 1.09 -12.67
C THR A 184 17.17 2.03 -11.47
N LEU A 185 17.09 3.32 -11.73
CA LEU A 185 16.81 4.35 -10.74
C LEU A 185 15.30 4.50 -10.60
N GLY A 186 14.79 4.60 -9.38
CA GLY A 186 13.41 4.89 -9.04
C GLY A 186 13.29 6.11 -8.16
N ALA A 187 12.23 6.88 -8.37
CA ALA A 187 11.78 7.94 -7.48
C ALA A 187 10.29 7.74 -7.18
N TYR A 188 9.88 8.08 -5.99
CA TYR A 188 8.52 7.90 -5.50
C TYR A 188 8.13 9.08 -4.63
N TYR A 189 6.90 9.54 -4.80
CA TYR A 189 6.24 10.51 -3.94
C TYR A 189 4.83 10.02 -3.63
N ARG A 190 4.40 10.17 -2.39
CA ARG A 190 3.03 9.90 -1.96
C ARG A 190 2.59 10.99 -1.00
N TRP A 191 1.37 11.46 -1.21
CA TRP A 191 0.62 12.31 -0.32
C TRP A 191 -0.61 11.55 0.16
N ASP A 192 -0.77 11.45 1.48
CA ASP A 192 -1.94 10.91 2.13
C ASP A 192 -2.70 12.04 2.80
N ASN A 193 -4.02 12.09 2.60
CA ASN A 193 -4.93 13.00 3.25
C ASN A 193 -5.93 12.21 4.08
N GLN A 194 -6.03 12.57 5.36
CA GLN A 194 -6.89 11.93 6.37
C GLN A 194 -8.04 12.84 6.83
N ALA A 195 -8.25 13.99 6.21
CA ALA A 195 -9.38 14.86 6.52
C ALA A 195 -10.71 14.16 6.21
N GLY A 196 -11.67 14.27 7.10
CA GLY A 196 -12.99 13.62 6.99
C GLY A 196 -12.99 12.12 7.23
N THR A 197 -11.89 11.52 7.72
CA THR A 197 -11.86 10.09 8.03
C THR A 197 -12.66 9.77 9.28
N ALA A 198 -13.16 8.52 9.38
CA ALA A 198 -13.92 8.05 10.53
C ALA A 198 -13.13 8.04 11.86
N TYR A 199 -11.84 8.35 11.79
CA TYR A 199 -10.93 8.42 12.95
C TYR A 199 -10.17 9.76 13.05
N GLU A 200 -10.59 10.80 12.32
CA GLU A 200 -9.87 12.09 12.30
C GLU A 200 -9.74 12.75 13.67
N ASP A 201 -10.75 12.59 14.54
CA ASP A 201 -10.76 13.12 15.92
C ASP A 201 -9.91 12.31 16.92
N SER A 202 -9.27 11.22 16.48
CA SER A 202 -8.41 10.43 17.36
C SER A 202 -7.23 11.27 17.84
N PRO A 203 -6.93 11.28 19.15
CA PRO A 203 -5.75 11.97 19.68
C PRO A 203 -4.42 11.40 19.15
N LEU A 204 -4.44 10.25 18.46
CA LEU A 204 -3.32 9.66 17.80
C LEU A 204 -3.06 10.25 16.40
N VAL A 205 -4.04 10.91 15.80
CA VAL A 205 -3.90 11.64 14.53
C VAL A 205 -3.29 13.01 14.81
N LYS A 206 -2.04 13.19 14.42
CA LYS A 206 -1.29 14.44 14.65
C LYS A 206 -1.28 15.38 13.45
N THR A 207 -1.61 14.87 12.28
CA THR A 207 -1.67 15.63 11.04
C THR A 207 -2.63 14.94 10.07
N GLU A 208 -3.39 15.73 9.36
CA GLU A 208 -4.27 15.24 8.29
C GLU A 208 -3.51 14.93 7.01
N ASN A 209 -2.32 15.49 6.85
CA ASN A 209 -1.54 15.36 5.63
C ASN A 209 -0.18 14.72 5.92
N ASN A 210 0.12 13.62 5.23
CA ASN A 210 1.40 12.95 5.28
C ASN A 210 2.05 12.94 3.90
N HIS A 211 3.37 13.15 3.88
CA HIS A 211 4.16 13.15 2.66
C HIS A 211 5.29 12.15 2.77
N ILE A 212 5.39 11.26 1.77
CA ILE A 212 6.45 10.26 1.69
C ILE A 212 7.22 10.49 0.40
N VAL A 213 8.53 10.63 0.51
CA VAL A 213 9.45 10.70 -0.63
C VAL A 213 10.41 9.53 -0.55
N GLY A 214 10.65 8.88 -1.65
CA GLY A 214 11.58 7.76 -1.71
C GLY A 214 12.44 7.78 -2.97
N LEU A 215 13.67 7.32 -2.82
CA LEU A 215 14.58 7.00 -3.93
C LEU A 215 14.96 5.54 -3.84
N ALA A 216 15.05 4.86 -4.96
CA ALA A 216 15.42 3.47 -5.03
C ALA A 216 16.45 3.22 -6.13
N LEU A 217 17.48 2.44 -5.81
CA LEU A 217 18.39 1.88 -6.78
C LEU A 217 18.10 0.38 -6.90
N ILE A 218 17.58 -0.05 -8.04
CA ILE A 218 17.20 -1.44 -8.29
C ILE A 218 18.30 -2.11 -9.10
N TRP A 219 18.93 -3.10 -8.49
CA TRP A 219 19.94 -3.92 -9.12
C TRP A 219 19.37 -5.28 -9.50
N ASN A 220 19.35 -5.59 -10.80
CA ASN A 220 18.94 -6.89 -11.31
C ASN A 220 20.13 -7.86 -11.29
N ILE A 221 20.17 -8.73 -10.29
CA ILE A 221 21.26 -9.70 -10.07
C ILE A 221 21.08 -10.91 -11.01
N TYR A 222 19.84 -11.35 -11.22
CA TYR A 222 19.52 -12.54 -12.01
C TYR A 222 18.34 -12.28 -12.96
N ARG A 223 18.45 -12.82 -14.17
CA ARG A 223 17.34 -12.94 -15.12
C ARG A 223 17.30 -14.38 -15.62
N SER A 224 16.21 -15.10 -15.39
CA SER A 224 16.03 -16.40 -16.02
C SER A 224 15.92 -16.23 -17.54
N ALA A 225 16.50 -17.15 -18.29
CA ALA A 225 16.24 -17.25 -19.72
C ALA A 225 14.74 -17.49 -19.91
N LYS A 226 14.13 -16.86 -20.93
CA LYS A 226 12.74 -17.15 -21.30
C LYS A 226 12.68 -18.62 -21.69
N THR A 227 11.91 -19.41 -20.95
CA THR A 227 11.41 -20.70 -21.46
C THR A 227 10.31 -20.34 -22.46
N SER A 228 10.57 -20.60 -23.72
CA SER A 228 9.62 -20.49 -24.85
C SER A 228 8.42 -21.39 -24.66
#